data_87622099b210d39aa7fffa168a946843
#
_entry.id   87622099b210d39aa7fffa168a946843
#
_cell.length_a   1.000
_cell.length_b   1.000
_cell.length_c   1.000
_cell.angle_alpha   90.00
_cell.angle_beta   90.00
_cell.angle_gamma   90.00
#
_symmetry.space_group_name_H-M   'P 1'
#
loop_
_entity.id
_entity.type
_entity.pdbx_description
1 polymer ?
#
loop_
_entity_poly.entity_id
_entity_poly.type
_entity_poly.pdbx_seq_one_letter_code
_entity_poly.pdbx_strand_id
1 'polypeptide(L)'
;MTALGKILVIRFSSIGDIVLTTSLITTLRKTFSNFEIHYLTLDKFSSILEFHPEIDRVIELNSNSNLKDLLEFNNFIKSSNYNRIFDLHGSIRSRLITKGIGQSISRVKKPRFLRFILFQFHINMFPSNFSAMHMYHNCLEENESIE
;
A
#
# COMPACT_ATOMS: atom_id res chain seq x y z
N MET A 1 -4.97 24.94 -6.39
CA MET A 1 -4.57 24.78 -4.95
C MET A 1 -3.29 24.00 -4.90
N THR A 2 -2.31 24.48 -4.19
CA THR A 2 -1.09 23.71 -3.91
C THR A 2 -1.42 22.58 -2.95
N ALA A 3 -1.00 21.34 -3.28
CA ALA A 3 -1.19 20.19 -2.41
C ALA A 3 -0.48 20.43 -1.06
N LEU A 4 -1.14 20.11 0.07
CA LEU A 4 -0.57 20.25 1.41
C LEU A 4 0.48 19.18 1.72
N GLY A 5 0.48 18.08 0.98
CA GLY A 5 1.42 16.97 1.16
C GLY A 5 1.18 15.84 0.19
N LYS A 6 1.92 14.75 0.40
CA LYS A 6 1.88 13.56 -0.45
C LYS A 6 1.70 12.29 0.36
N ILE A 7 0.84 11.42 -0.13
CA ILE A 7 0.58 10.09 0.42
C ILE A 7 1.04 9.05 -0.59
N LEU A 8 1.75 8.03 -0.13
CA LEU A 8 2.13 6.88 -0.95
C LEU A 8 1.37 5.64 -0.49
N VAL A 9 0.67 5.00 -1.39
CA VAL A 9 0.04 3.69 -1.19
C VAL A 9 0.83 2.64 -1.96
N ILE A 10 1.22 1.55 -1.31
CA ILE A 10 2.04 0.50 -1.90
C ILE A 10 1.27 -0.81 -1.97
N ARG A 11 0.99 -1.30 -3.18
CA ARG A 11 0.45 -2.64 -3.41
C ARG A 11 0.95 -3.20 -4.74
N PHE A 12 1.86 -4.17 -4.69
CA PHE A 12 2.53 -4.71 -5.88
C PHE A 12 1.67 -5.70 -6.67
N SER A 13 0.87 -6.51 -5.99
CA SER A 13 0.06 -7.60 -6.55
C SER A 13 -0.95 -8.10 -5.49
N SER A 14 -1.94 -8.90 -5.76
CA SER A 14 -2.44 -9.36 -7.04
C SER A 14 -3.48 -8.38 -7.60
N ILE A 15 -4.01 -8.65 -8.80
CA ILE A 15 -5.07 -7.81 -9.41
C ILE A 15 -6.26 -7.63 -8.46
N GLY A 16 -6.77 -8.72 -7.88
CA GLY A 16 -7.90 -8.65 -6.94
C GLY A 16 -7.60 -7.80 -5.71
N ASP A 17 -6.41 -7.92 -5.14
CA ASP A 17 -6.00 -7.09 -4.01
C ASP A 17 -5.84 -5.62 -4.40
N ILE A 18 -5.31 -5.33 -5.60
CA ILE A 18 -5.21 -3.95 -6.11
C ILE A 18 -6.60 -3.34 -6.22
N VAL A 19 -7.56 -4.05 -6.80
CA VAL A 19 -8.95 -3.60 -6.90
C VAL A 19 -9.57 -3.38 -5.52
N LEU A 20 -9.35 -4.27 -4.56
CA LEU A 20 -9.85 -4.09 -3.19
C LEU A 20 -9.27 -2.85 -2.50
N THR A 21 -8.01 -2.49 -2.80
CA THR A 21 -7.40 -1.29 -2.22
C THR A 21 -7.92 0.02 -2.80
N THR A 22 -8.66 0.01 -3.91
CA THR A 22 -9.28 1.24 -4.45
C THR A 22 -10.31 1.84 -3.50
N SER A 23 -11.00 1.01 -2.69
CA SER A 23 -11.90 1.50 -1.65
C SER A 23 -11.18 2.33 -0.58
N LEU A 24 -9.94 1.94 -0.26
CA LEU A 24 -9.08 2.71 0.65
C LEU A 24 -8.69 4.06 0.03
N ILE A 25 -8.40 4.10 -1.27
CA ILE A 25 -8.08 5.35 -1.97
C ILE A 25 -9.24 6.35 -1.85
N THR A 26 -10.47 5.90 -2.03
CA THR A 26 -11.66 6.74 -1.84
C THR A 26 -11.76 7.29 -0.41
N THR A 27 -11.44 6.47 0.59
CA THR A 27 -11.42 6.92 1.99
C THR A 27 -10.28 7.91 2.23
N LEU A 28 -9.07 7.64 1.73
CA LEU A 28 -7.93 8.56 1.81
C LEU A 28 -8.25 9.91 1.17
N ARG A 29 -8.91 9.93 0.00
CA ARG A 29 -9.29 11.16 -0.68
C ARG A 29 -10.27 11.99 0.14
N LYS A 30 -11.21 11.36 0.85
CA LYS A 30 -12.15 12.04 1.75
C LYS A 30 -11.45 12.61 2.98
N THR A 31 -10.54 11.84 3.59
CA THR A 31 -9.81 12.24 4.81
C THR A 31 -8.73 13.28 4.51
N PHE A 32 -8.02 13.13 3.40
CA PHE A 32 -6.89 13.97 3.00
C PHE A 32 -7.15 14.67 1.66
N SER A 33 -8.23 15.46 1.59
CA SER A 33 -8.72 16.08 0.34
C SER A 33 -7.68 16.93 -0.39
N ASN A 34 -6.74 17.53 0.33
CA ASN A 34 -5.71 18.43 -0.19
C ASN A 34 -4.32 17.77 -0.35
N PHE A 35 -4.24 16.44 -0.25
CA PHE A 35 -2.99 15.70 -0.46
C PHE A 35 -2.96 15.06 -1.84
N GLU A 36 -1.78 14.98 -2.44
CA GLU A 36 -1.56 14.12 -3.59
C GLU A 36 -1.52 12.65 -3.15
N ILE A 37 -2.26 11.80 -3.83
CA ILE A 37 -2.28 10.35 -3.60
C ILE A 37 -1.51 9.68 -4.73
N HIS A 38 -0.36 9.13 -4.40
CA HIS A 38 0.46 8.33 -5.31
C HIS A 38 0.27 6.85 -5.01
N TYR A 39 0.18 6.04 -6.04
CA TYR A 39 0.02 4.59 -5.91
C TYR A 39 1.20 3.86 -6.56
N LEU A 40 1.92 3.06 -5.77
CA LEU A 40 3.05 2.26 -6.23
C LEU A 40 2.64 0.81 -6.44
N THR A 41 2.77 0.35 -7.67
CA THR A 41 2.48 -1.03 -8.07
C THR A 41 3.58 -1.58 -8.99
N LEU A 42 3.48 -2.86 -9.37
CA LEU A 42 4.37 -3.40 -10.40
C LEU A 42 3.94 -2.90 -11.79
N ASP A 43 4.92 -2.73 -12.68
CA ASP A 43 4.75 -2.30 -14.06
C ASP A 43 3.62 -3.03 -14.81
N LYS A 44 3.53 -4.34 -14.64
CA LYS A 44 2.49 -5.18 -15.27
C LYS A 44 1.06 -4.95 -14.79
N PHE A 45 0.85 -4.20 -13.72
CA PHE A 45 -0.47 -3.91 -13.14
C PHE A 45 -0.83 -2.43 -13.15
N SER A 46 0.05 -1.55 -13.59
CA SER A 46 -0.15 -0.10 -13.55
C SER A 46 -1.36 0.36 -14.36
N SER A 47 -1.60 -0.26 -15.51
CA SER A 47 -2.73 0.07 -16.38
C SER A 47 -4.12 -0.04 -15.73
N ILE A 48 -4.25 -0.87 -14.67
CA ILE A 48 -5.50 -1.00 -13.90
C ILE A 48 -5.85 0.30 -13.16
N LEU A 49 -4.84 1.07 -12.80
CA LEU A 49 -4.96 2.27 -11.95
C LEU A 49 -4.83 3.57 -12.74
N GLU A 50 -4.41 3.51 -14.01
CA GLU A 50 -4.05 4.68 -14.83
C GLU A 50 -5.18 5.71 -14.94
N PHE A 51 -6.42 5.26 -14.98
CA PHE A 51 -7.59 6.13 -15.11
C PHE A 51 -8.40 6.24 -13.81
N HIS A 52 -7.81 5.87 -12.66
CA HIS A 52 -8.52 5.99 -11.39
C HIS A 52 -8.64 7.46 -10.97
N PRO A 53 -9.87 8.01 -10.80
CA PRO A 53 -10.08 9.45 -10.65
C PRO A 53 -9.48 10.06 -9.38
N GLU A 54 -9.19 9.24 -8.37
CA GLU A 54 -8.73 9.68 -7.06
C GLU A 54 -7.22 9.41 -6.84
N ILE A 55 -6.53 8.88 -7.85
CA ILE A 55 -5.08 8.68 -7.85
C ILE A 55 -4.43 9.76 -8.70
N ASP A 56 -3.58 10.59 -8.10
CA ASP A 56 -2.90 11.67 -8.82
C ASP A 56 -1.71 11.16 -9.62
N ARG A 57 -1.07 10.07 -9.15
CA ARG A 57 0.08 9.48 -9.85
C ARG A 57 0.20 7.98 -9.57
N VAL A 58 0.33 7.20 -10.64
CA VAL A 58 0.75 5.80 -10.57
C VAL A 58 2.27 5.73 -10.74
N ILE A 59 2.93 5.02 -9.84
CA ILE A 59 4.38 4.79 -9.85
C ILE A 59 4.61 3.30 -10.09
N GLU A 60 5.50 2.99 -11.01
CA GLU A 60 5.80 1.63 -11.40
C GLU A 60 7.11 1.15 -10.80
N LEU A 61 7.08 -0.04 -10.19
CA LEU A 61 8.27 -0.80 -9.86
C LEU A 61 8.40 -1.94 -10.88
N ASN A 62 9.57 -2.06 -11.50
CA ASN A 62 9.82 -3.14 -12.45
C ASN A 62 9.66 -4.51 -11.75
N SER A 63 8.89 -5.40 -12.34
CA SER A 63 8.61 -6.74 -11.81
C SER A 63 9.88 -7.56 -11.60
N ASN A 64 10.91 -7.32 -12.41
CA ASN A 64 12.21 -8.01 -12.37
C ASN A 64 13.29 -7.27 -11.57
N SER A 65 12.93 -6.23 -10.81
CA SER A 65 13.89 -5.45 -10.00
C SER A 65 14.71 -6.35 -9.09
N ASN A 66 16.03 -6.19 -9.15
CA ASN A 66 16.98 -6.82 -8.26
C ASN A 66 17.19 -5.97 -6.98
N LEU A 67 18.08 -6.43 -6.09
CA LEU A 67 18.33 -5.73 -4.83
C LEU A 67 18.88 -4.31 -5.03
N LYS A 68 19.75 -4.11 -6.01
CA LYS A 68 20.32 -2.79 -6.32
C LYS A 68 19.23 -1.83 -6.77
N ASP A 69 18.35 -2.27 -7.68
CA ASP A 69 17.22 -1.48 -8.17
C ASP A 69 16.30 -1.07 -7.02
N LEU A 70 16.04 -1.98 -6.06
CA LEU A 70 15.22 -1.70 -4.88
C LEU A 70 15.87 -0.66 -3.95
N LEU A 71 17.18 -0.65 -3.82
CA LEU A 71 17.91 0.36 -3.03
C LEU A 71 17.92 1.73 -3.73
N GLU A 72 18.07 1.76 -5.03
CA GLU A 72 17.93 2.98 -5.83
C GLU A 72 16.51 3.53 -5.72
N PHE A 73 15.50 2.66 -5.77
CA PHE A 73 14.11 3.03 -5.59
C PHE A 73 13.83 3.56 -4.16
N ASN A 74 14.47 2.99 -3.14
CA ASN A 74 14.41 3.52 -1.77
C ASN A 74 14.90 4.98 -1.70
N ASN A 75 16.00 5.31 -2.38
CA ASN A 75 16.50 6.68 -2.44
C ASN A 75 15.50 7.62 -3.13
N PHE A 76 14.85 7.16 -4.20
CA PHE A 76 13.79 7.90 -4.86
C PHE A 76 12.61 8.17 -3.91
N ILE A 77 12.13 7.18 -3.17
CA ILE A 77 11.05 7.36 -2.20
C ILE A 77 11.44 8.34 -1.09
N LYS A 78 12.68 8.24 -0.57
CA LYS A 78 13.19 9.18 0.45
C LYS A 78 13.20 10.63 -0.05
N SER A 79 13.69 10.85 -1.27
CA SER A 79 13.75 12.19 -1.85
C SER A 79 12.39 12.77 -2.25
N SER A 80 11.37 11.92 -2.38
CA SER A 80 10.01 12.33 -2.74
C SER A 80 9.24 13.01 -1.61
N ASN A 81 9.74 12.94 -0.36
CA ASN A 81 9.18 13.61 0.82
C ASN A 81 7.69 13.30 1.05
N TYR A 82 7.34 12.01 1.08
CA TYR A 82 5.98 11.60 1.42
C TYR A 82 5.67 11.88 2.89
N ASN A 83 4.53 12.46 3.19
CA ASN A 83 4.08 12.71 4.55
C ASN A 83 3.59 11.43 5.23
N ARG A 84 2.91 10.56 4.47
CA ARG A 84 2.42 9.26 4.95
C ARG A 84 2.64 8.18 3.90
N ILE A 85 2.92 6.95 4.36
CA ILE A 85 3.10 5.77 3.51
C ILE A 85 2.22 4.64 4.04
N PHE A 86 1.34 4.13 3.18
CA PHE A 86 0.50 2.97 3.47
C PHE A 86 1.04 1.74 2.72
N ASP A 87 1.81 0.90 3.41
CA ASP A 87 2.33 -0.35 2.86
C ASP A 87 1.30 -1.47 3.01
N LEU A 88 0.41 -1.57 2.03
CA LEU A 88 -0.64 -2.60 1.96
C LEU A 88 -0.13 -3.92 1.39
N HIS A 89 1.11 -3.96 0.91
CA HIS A 89 1.72 -5.18 0.41
C HIS A 89 2.43 -5.99 1.50
N GLY A 90 3.18 -5.32 2.39
CA GLY A 90 3.82 -5.92 3.56
C GLY A 90 4.82 -7.03 3.21
N SER A 91 5.53 -6.92 2.10
CA SER A 91 6.56 -7.87 1.67
C SER A 91 7.97 -7.41 2.04
N ILE A 92 8.96 -8.28 1.85
CA ILE A 92 10.38 -7.89 1.98
C ILE A 92 10.72 -6.77 1.01
N ARG A 93 10.22 -6.81 -0.23
CA ARG A 93 10.42 -5.77 -1.23
C ARG A 93 9.89 -4.42 -0.77
N SER A 94 8.65 -4.36 -0.28
CA SER A 94 8.07 -3.10 0.20
C SER A 94 8.80 -2.56 1.42
N ARG A 95 9.29 -3.44 2.29
CA ARG A 95 10.11 -3.06 3.45
C ARG A 95 11.47 -2.50 3.05
N LEU A 96 12.12 -3.05 2.02
CA LEU A 96 13.40 -2.55 1.51
C LEU A 96 13.26 -1.15 0.93
N ILE A 97 12.24 -0.91 0.09
CA ILE A 97 12.05 0.40 -0.53
C ILE A 97 11.58 1.48 0.46
N THR A 98 11.05 1.10 1.62
CA THR A 98 10.64 2.03 2.68
C THR A 98 11.59 2.07 3.86
N LYS A 99 12.75 1.39 3.77
CA LYS A 99 13.73 1.32 4.86
C LYS A 99 14.34 2.69 5.18
N GLY A 100 14.36 3.05 6.46
CA GLY A 100 15.00 4.28 6.93
C GLY A 100 14.29 5.57 6.49
N ILE A 101 13.01 5.47 6.15
CA ILE A 101 12.15 6.64 5.92
C ILE A 101 11.58 7.05 7.27
N GLY A 102 11.79 8.32 7.63
CA GLY A 102 11.40 8.87 8.94
C GLY A 102 9.92 9.24 9.07
N GLN A 103 9.14 9.09 8.00
CA GLN A 103 7.71 9.41 7.98
C GLN A 103 6.87 8.30 8.59
N SER A 104 5.60 8.60 8.91
CA SER A 104 4.65 7.61 9.38
C SER A 104 4.38 6.55 8.32
N ILE A 105 4.72 5.29 8.62
CA ILE A 105 4.49 4.14 7.75
C ILE A 105 3.50 3.21 8.42
N SER A 106 2.32 3.08 7.81
CA SER A 106 1.30 2.12 8.22
C SER A 106 1.42 0.85 7.38
N ARG A 107 1.53 -0.30 8.04
CA ARG A 107 1.66 -1.59 7.36
C ARG A 107 0.50 -2.50 7.69
N VAL A 108 -0.04 -3.12 6.65
CA VAL A 108 -1.07 -4.15 6.82
C VAL A 108 -0.48 -5.38 7.53
N LYS A 109 -1.15 -5.82 8.59
CA LYS A 109 -0.84 -7.09 9.29
C LYS A 109 -1.52 -8.24 8.54
N LYS A 110 -0.78 -8.94 7.70
CA LYS A 110 -1.31 -10.08 6.94
C LYS A 110 -1.40 -11.32 7.82
N PRO A 111 -2.54 -12.00 7.89
CA PRO A 111 -2.69 -13.28 8.60
C PRO A 111 -2.07 -14.43 7.78
N ARG A 112 -0.75 -14.40 7.57
CA ARG A 112 -0.03 -15.38 6.71
C ARG A 112 -0.17 -16.79 7.25
N PHE A 113 -0.11 -16.94 8.58
CA PHE A 113 -0.23 -18.25 9.23
C PHE A 113 -1.64 -18.84 9.06
N LEU A 114 -2.69 -18.03 9.22
CA LEU A 114 -4.07 -18.48 8.99
C LEU A 114 -4.32 -18.85 7.52
N ARG A 115 -3.74 -18.12 6.57
CA ARG A 115 -3.78 -18.49 5.15
C ARG A 115 -3.04 -19.78 4.87
N PHE A 116 -1.86 -19.97 5.45
CA PHE A 116 -1.10 -21.22 5.31
C PHE A 116 -1.91 -22.42 5.82
N ILE A 117 -2.52 -22.33 7.00
CA ILE A 117 -3.37 -23.38 7.56
C ILE A 117 -4.57 -23.66 6.65
N LEU A 118 -5.24 -22.61 6.15
CA LEU A 118 -6.37 -22.77 5.23
C LEU A 118 -5.99 -23.55 3.97
N PHE A 119 -4.86 -23.18 3.33
CA PHE A 119 -4.43 -23.81 2.08
C PHE A 119 -3.86 -25.21 2.29
N GLN A 120 -3.11 -25.44 3.37
CA GLN A 120 -2.44 -26.72 3.60
C GLN A 120 -3.38 -27.80 4.19
N PHE A 121 -4.27 -27.39 5.08
CA PHE A 121 -5.12 -28.32 5.82
C PHE A 121 -6.62 -28.14 5.57
N HIS A 122 -7.02 -27.19 4.73
CA HIS A 122 -8.41 -26.83 4.43
C HIS A 122 -9.22 -26.45 5.68
N ILE A 123 -8.54 -26.05 6.77
CA ILE A 123 -9.16 -25.61 8.02
C ILE A 123 -9.29 -24.08 7.99
N ASN A 124 -10.53 -23.59 8.01
CA ASN A 124 -10.80 -22.15 8.08
C ASN A 124 -10.77 -21.67 9.54
N MET A 125 -9.66 -21.03 9.94
CA MET A 125 -9.49 -20.42 11.26
C MET A 125 -9.68 -18.88 11.22
N PHE A 126 -10.15 -18.32 10.10
CA PHE A 126 -10.45 -16.90 10.05
C PHE A 126 -11.69 -16.58 10.91
N PRO A 127 -11.69 -15.44 11.61
CA PRO A 127 -12.89 -14.94 12.28
C PRO A 127 -14.06 -14.82 11.30
N SER A 128 -15.28 -15.07 11.75
CA SER A 128 -16.48 -15.03 10.90
C SER A 128 -16.73 -13.66 10.25
N ASN A 129 -16.19 -12.59 10.84
CA ASN A 129 -16.25 -11.21 10.33
C ASN A 129 -14.99 -10.79 9.55
N PHE A 130 -14.10 -11.73 9.20
CA PHE A 130 -12.89 -11.38 8.44
C PHE A 130 -13.25 -10.88 7.05
N SER A 131 -12.79 -9.68 6.74
CA SER A 131 -12.86 -9.08 5.40
C SER A 131 -11.51 -8.49 5.02
N ALA A 132 -11.03 -8.81 3.82
CA ALA A 132 -9.80 -8.24 3.30
C ALA A 132 -9.88 -6.70 3.17
N MET A 133 -11.07 -6.18 2.89
CA MET A 133 -11.31 -4.74 2.83
C MET A 133 -11.12 -4.08 4.20
N HIS A 134 -11.69 -4.64 5.27
CA HIS A 134 -11.49 -4.14 6.63
C HIS A 134 -10.03 -4.18 7.07
N MET A 135 -9.30 -5.22 6.67
CA MET A 135 -7.86 -5.32 6.96
C MET A 135 -7.06 -4.12 6.39
N TYR A 136 -7.42 -3.65 5.20
CA TYR A 136 -6.78 -2.47 4.61
C TYR A 136 -7.22 -1.17 5.29
N HIS A 137 -8.49 -1.05 5.66
CA HIS A 137 -9.02 0.13 6.35
C HIS A 137 -8.47 0.30 7.77
N ASN A 138 -8.21 -0.81 8.50
CA ASN A 138 -7.59 -0.75 9.83
C ASN A 138 -6.21 -0.08 9.82
N CYS A 139 -5.51 -0.06 8.68
CA CYS A 139 -4.26 0.70 8.53
C CYS A 139 -4.45 2.23 8.64
N LEU A 140 -5.67 2.72 8.43
CA LEU A 140 -6.00 4.14 8.62
C LEU A 140 -6.25 4.46 10.09
N GLU A 141 -7.03 3.60 10.78
CA GLU A 141 -7.47 3.83 12.16
C GLU A 141 -6.30 3.77 13.16
N GLU A 142 -5.30 2.91 12.94
CA GLU A 142 -4.10 2.84 13.81
C GLU A 142 -3.30 4.15 13.83
N ASN A 143 -3.50 5.06 12.88
CA ASN A 143 -2.80 6.36 12.82
C ASN A 143 -3.60 7.53 13.41
N GLU A 144 -4.92 7.43 13.52
CA GLU A 144 -5.73 8.48 14.14
C GLU A 144 -5.61 8.47 15.68
N SER A 145 -5.09 7.39 16.25
CA SER A 145 -4.91 7.21 17.71
C SER A 145 -3.61 7.81 18.27
N ILE A 146 -2.79 8.48 17.44
CA ILE A 146 -1.46 9.00 17.80
C ILE A 146 -1.38 10.53 17.71
N GLU A 147 -2.51 11.22 17.54
CA GLU A 147 -2.57 12.69 17.65
C GLU A 147 -3.05 13.17 19.02
#